data_70f365653d6c05a6c0fe057b42b5a754
#
_entry.id   70f365653d6c05a6c0fe057b42b5a754
#
_cell.length_a   1.000
_cell.length_b   1.000
_cell.length_c   1.000
_cell.angle_alpha   90.00
_cell.angle_beta   90.00
_cell.angle_gamma   90.00
#
_symmetry.space_group_name_H-M   'P 1'
#
loop_
_entity.id
_entity.type
_entity.pdbx_description
1 polymer ?
#
loop_
_entity_poly.entity_id
_entity_poly.type
_entity_poly.pdbx_seq_one_letter_code
_entity_poly.pdbx_strand_id
1 'polypeptide(L)'
;GGINAALGRDDSPEIHAEDTLKSGGCIAGEQSVNGLCSAAPEIIRSLERLGVVFSRDENGEVALRAFGGQSRNRTAYAGASTGKQIMSALIREARKYEASEVIKRLLGRQFYSALIADGACNGALLYNEKTREIETVYAEAVVVATGGQNLLFGKTTGSMQCDGYAAAKLYEQGVQLKNLEFIQYHPTTVETPQKRMLISEAARGEGGRLYYIENGKRIYFMEDRFGKNGNLMPRDVVSKCIYDAPSQVYLDISFLGEKIIKSRLLEVAEVCKNYAGIDVYK
;
A
#
# COMPACT_ATOMS: atom_id res chain seq x y z
N GLY A 1 5.84 0.51 6.31
CA GLY A 1 5.14 1.34 5.32
C GLY A 1 5.28 2.83 5.57
N GLY A 2 4.54 3.62 4.82
CA GLY A 2 4.54 5.08 4.93
C GLY A 2 3.65 5.69 3.86
N ILE A 3 3.58 7.02 3.86
CA ILE A 3 2.84 7.80 2.89
C ILE A 3 3.73 8.94 2.37
N ASN A 4 3.77 9.12 1.05
CA ASN A 4 4.64 10.09 0.42
C ASN A 4 4.05 11.50 0.41
N ALA A 5 4.84 12.48 0.82
CA ALA A 5 4.52 13.89 0.71
C ALA A 5 5.80 14.72 0.67
N ALA A 6 5.86 15.74 -0.16
CA ALA A 6 6.99 16.65 -0.28
C ALA A 6 7.01 17.63 0.92
N LEU A 7 7.55 17.17 2.06
CA LEU A 7 7.67 17.94 3.29
C LEU A 7 9.12 18.40 3.55
N GLY A 8 10.11 17.79 2.89
CA GLY A 8 11.52 18.12 3.02
C GLY A 8 11.86 19.49 2.44
N ARG A 9 12.89 20.16 2.97
CA ARG A 9 13.34 21.49 2.50
C ARG A 9 13.90 21.48 1.07
N ASP A 10 14.42 20.32 0.63
CA ASP A 10 15.00 20.07 -0.69
C ASP A 10 14.04 19.37 -1.65
N ASP A 11 12.75 19.27 -1.28
CA ASP A 11 11.69 18.58 -2.03
C ASP A 11 10.54 19.54 -2.37
N SER A 12 9.79 19.23 -3.43
CA SER A 12 8.59 19.98 -3.82
C SER A 12 7.53 19.06 -4.41
N PRO A 13 6.26 19.50 -4.47
CA PRO A 13 5.20 18.77 -5.17
C PRO A 13 5.54 18.45 -6.63
N GLU A 14 6.27 19.32 -7.32
CA GLU A 14 6.70 19.14 -8.71
C GLU A 14 7.71 18.00 -8.82
N ILE A 15 8.75 17.97 -7.96
CA ILE A 15 9.72 16.87 -7.92
C ILE A 15 9.04 15.55 -7.54
N HIS A 16 8.06 15.60 -6.63
CA HIS A 16 7.23 14.45 -6.29
C HIS A 16 6.42 13.95 -7.50
N ALA A 17 5.85 14.85 -8.27
CA ALA A 17 5.09 14.52 -9.49
C ALA A 17 6.00 13.90 -10.57
N GLU A 18 7.18 14.47 -10.81
CA GLU A 18 8.17 13.92 -11.75
C GLU A 18 8.57 12.49 -11.40
N ASP A 19 8.93 12.24 -10.14
CA ASP A 19 9.26 10.89 -9.66
C ASP A 19 8.09 9.92 -9.84
N THR A 20 6.86 10.37 -9.56
CA THR A 20 5.64 9.58 -9.68
C THR A 20 5.36 9.21 -11.13
N LEU A 21 5.44 10.16 -12.05
CA LEU A 21 5.26 9.92 -13.48
C LEU A 21 6.32 8.96 -14.02
N LYS A 22 7.59 9.20 -13.69
CA LYS A 22 8.71 8.36 -14.10
C LYS A 22 8.57 6.92 -13.57
N SER A 23 8.24 6.77 -12.30
CA SER A 23 8.04 5.44 -11.68
C SER A 23 6.85 4.70 -12.25
N GLY A 24 5.83 5.42 -12.71
CA GLY A 24 4.66 4.89 -13.40
C GLY A 24 4.85 4.68 -14.91
N GLY A 25 6.08 4.76 -15.45
CA GLY A 25 6.35 4.58 -16.88
C GLY A 25 5.74 5.67 -17.76
N CYS A 26 5.44 6.84 -17.22
CA CYS A 26 4.83 7.99 -17.90
C CYS A 26 3.46 7.72 -18.55
N ILE A 27 2.72 6.72 -18.04
CA ILE A 27 1.37 6.37 -18.53
C ILE A 27 0.24 6.93 -17.65
N ALA A 28 0.57 7.46 -16.48
CA ALA A 28 -0.41 8.11 -15.60
C ALA A 28 -0.85 9.48 -16.17
N GLY A 29 -2.09 9.88 -15.87
CA GLY A 29 -2.59 11.21 -16.24
C GLY A 29 -1.87 12.29 -15.43
N GLU A 30 -1.13 13.15 -16.11
CA GLU A 30 -0.30 14.20 -15.51
C GLU A 30 -1.07 15.13 -14.57
N GLN A 31 -2.28 15.54 -14.97
CA GLN A 31 -3.15 16.38 -14.14
C GLN A 31 -3.49 15.71 -12.80
N SER A 32 -3.80 14.41 -12.83
CA SER A 32 -4.15 13.65 -11.61
C SER A 32 -2.94 13.49 -10.69
N VAL A 33 -1.75 13.25 -11.27
CA VAL A 33 -0.51 13.13 -10.50
C VAL A 33 -0.15 14.46 -9.84
N ASN A 34 -0.19 15.58 -10.61
CA ASN A 34 0.08 16.91 -10.08
C ASN A 34 -0.90 17.28 -8.95
N GLY A 35 -2.20 17.03 -9.13
CA GLY A 35 -3.21 17.24 -8.09
C GLY A 35 -2.93 16.46 -6.82
N LEU A 36 -2.61 15.18 -6.93
CA LEU A 36 -2.27 14.32 -5.78
C LEU A 36 -1.01 14.81 -5.06
N CYS A 37 0.08 15.07 -5.80
CA CYS A 37 1.35 15.46 -5.22
C CYS A 37 1.29 16.84 -4.55
N SER A 38 0.52 17.78 -5.13
CA SER A 38 0.26 19.08 -4.52
C SER A 38 -0.56 19.02 -3.25
N ALA A 39 -1.53 18.10 -3.17
CA ALA A 39 -2.37 17.92 -1.99
C ALA A 39 -1.67 17.15 -0.86
N ALA A 40 -0.68 16.31 -1.17
CA ALA A 40 -0.06 15.37 -0.23
C ALA A 40 0.48 16.02 1.05
N PRO A 41 1.19 17.18 1.04
CA PRO A 41 1.65 17.82 2.26
C PRO A 41 0.51 18.20 3.23
N GLU A 42 -0.59 18.73 2.71
CA GLU A 42 -1.74 19.10 3.53
C GLU A 42 -2.50 17.88 4.05
N ILE A 43 -2.52 16.78 3.29
CA ILE A 43 -3.08 15.50 3.74
C ILE A 43 -2.33 15.01 4.97
N ILE A 44 -0.98 15.06 5.00
CA ILE A 44 -0.19 14.68 6.19
C ILE A 44 -0.57 15.54 7.38
N ARG A 45 -0.63 16.87 7.23
CA ARG A 45 -1.03 17.79 8.32
C ARG A 45 -2.45 17.51 8.82
N SER A 46 -3.37 17.16 7.90
CA SER A 46 -4.74 16.79 8.25
C SER A 46 -4.78 15.50 9.06
N LEU A 47 -4.00 14.49 8.69
CA LEU A 47 -3.87 13.25 9.44
C LEU A 47 -3.30 13.48 10.84
N GLU A 48 -2.34 14.39 11.00
CA GLU A 48 -1.82 14.79 12.33
C GLU A 48 -2.92 15.43 13.17
N ARG A 49 -3.71 16.36 12.60
CA ARG A 49 -4.88 16.96 13.30
C ARG A 49 -5.90 15.91 13.73
N LEU A 50 -6.05 14.84 12.97
CA LEU A 50 -6.89 13.68 13.33
C LEU A 50 -6.24 12.77 14.36
N GLY A 51 -4.99 13.03 14.76
CA GLY A 51 -4.28 12.32 15.80
C GLY A 51 -3.45 11.13 15.31
N VAL A 52 -3.02 11.15 14.04
CA VAL A 52 -1.94 10.26 13.59
C VAL A 52 -0.61 10.78 14.12
N VAL A 53 0.11 9.94 14.84
CA VAL A 53 1.42 10.29 15.43
C VAL A 53 2.51 9.80 14.48
N PHE A 54 2.95 10.66 13.57
CA PHE A 54 4.12 10.38 12.73
C PHE A 54 5.41 10.43 13.55
N SER A 55 6.39 9.62 13.16
CA SER A 55 7.74 9.67 13.72
C SER A 55 8.36 11.04 13.48
N ARG A 56 9.20 11.50 14.43
CA ARG A 56 9.85 12.81 14.37
C ARG A 56 11.36 12.65 14.19
N ASP A 57 11.96 13.60 13.51
CA ASP A 57 13.39 13.76 13.46
C ASP A 57 13.92 14.52 14.71
N GLU A 58 15.22 14.77 14.75
CA GLU A 58 15.90 15.50 15.85
C GLU A 58 15.46 16.96 16.00
N ASN A 59 14.86 17.55 14.96
CA ASN A 59 14.33 18.92 14.97
C ASN A 59 12.84 18.96 15.33
N GLY A 60 12.22 17.81 15.60
CA GLY A 60 10.80 17.70 15.88
C GLY A 60 9.89 17.74 14.64
N GLU A 61 10.46 17.76 13.42
CA GLU A 61 9.73 17.68 12.17
C GLU A 61 9.32 16.24 11.84
N VAL A 62 8.38 16.05 10.92
CA VAL A 62 7.98 14.71 10.45
C VAL A 62 9.19 14.01 9.84
N ALA A 63 9.59 12.88 10.42
CA ALA A 63 10.70 12.09 9.92
C ALA A 63 10.35 11.48 8.56
N LEU A 64 11.26 11.62 7.61
CA LEU A 64 11.11 11.15 6.24
C LEU A 64 12.15 10.08 5.93
N ARG A 65 11.74 9.07 5.15
CA ARG A 65 12.64 8.00 4.71
C ARG A 65 12.56 7.76 3.20
N ALA A 66 13.61 7.14 2.67
CA ALA A 66 13.67 6.72 1.27
C ALA A 66 12.84 5.47 1.02
N PHE A 67 12.12 5.46 -0.12
CA PHE A 67 11.54 4.27 -0.72
C PHE A 67 11.97 4.17 -2.19
N GLY A 68 11.70 3.03 -2.83
CA GLY A 68 12.03 2.82 -4.23
C GLY A 68 11.35 3.82 -5.17
N GLY A 69 12.10 4.27 -6.20
CA GLY A 69 11.60 5.20 -7.22
C GLY A 69 11.54 6.67 -6.79
N GLN A 70 12.07 7.02 -5.62
CA GLN A 70 12.11 8.40 -5.13
C GLN A 70 13.49 9.03 -5.30
N SER A 71 13.53 10.28 -5.76
CA SER A 71 14.75 11.09 -5.83
C SER A 71 15.06 11.82 -4.50
N ARG A 72 14.06 11.93 -3.61
CA ARG A 72 14.14 12.58 -2.30
C ARG A 72 13.53 11.72 -1.21
N ASN A 73 13.96 11.92 0.04
CA ASN A 73 13.31 11.31 1.21
C ASN A 73 11.99 12.01 1.47
N ARG A 74 10.86 11.38 1.15
CA ARG A 74 9.54 11.99 1.32
C ARG A 74 8.49 11.08 1.96
N THR A 75 8.88 9.88 2.35
CA THR A 75 7.92 8.94 2.96
C THR A 75 7.78 9.23 4.45
N ALA A 76 6.69 9.90 4.84
CA ALA A 76 6.29 10.06 6.23
C ALA A 76 5.81 8.70 6.80
N TYR A 77 6.18 8.40 8.03
CA TYR A 77 5.87 7.11 8.65
C TYR A 77 5.62 7.24 10.16
N ALA A 78 4.91 6.28 10.73
CA ALA A 78 4.67 6.15 12.16
C ALA A 78 5.22 4.78 12.62
N GLY A 79 6.54 4.72 12.87
CA GLY A 79 7.25 3.48 13.14
C GLY A 79 6.98 2.41 12.10
N ALA A 80 6.57 1.21 12.55
CA ALA A 80 6.17 0.08 11.70
C ALA A 80 4.67 0.05 11.39
N SER A 81 3.85 0.96 11.97
CA SER A 81 2.39 0.87 12.01
C SER A 81 1.65 2.02 11.32
N THR A 82 2.26 2.68 10.32
CA THR A 82 1.68 3.86 9.65
C THR A 82 0.24 3.66 9.21
N GLY A 83 -0.04 2.60 8.46
CA GLY A 83 -1.41 2.31 7.99
C GLY A 83 -2.39 2.07 9.13
N LYS A 84 -1.97 1.37 10.19
CA LYS A 84 -2.79 1.12 11.39
C LYS A 84 -3.11 2.43 12.12
N GLN A 85 -2.15 3.33 12.25
CA GLN A 85 -2.34 4.65 12.86
C GLN A 85 -3.37 5.49 12.07
N ILE A 86 -3.22 5.55 10.74
CA ILE A 86 -4.14 6.27 9.85
C ILE A 86 -5.55 5.69 9.98
N MET A 87 -5.71 4.37 9.85
CA MET A 87 -7.01 3.72 9.97
C MET A 87 -7.66 3.94 11.34
N SER A 88 -6.88 3.85 12.43
CA SER A 88 -7.39 4.09 13.78
C SER A 88 -7.87 5.53 13.98
N ALA A 89 -7.16 6.52 13.42
CA ALA A 89 -7.55 7.92 13.48
C ALA A 89 -8.85 8.18 12.70
N LEU A 90 -8.94 7.68 11.47
CA LEU A 90 -10.14 7.83 10.62
C LEU A 90 -11.35 7.12 11.18
N ILE A 91 -11.19 5.89 11.72
CA ILE A 91 -12.28 5.16 12.39
C ILE A 91 -12.77 5.93 13.62
N ARG A 92 -11.85 6.45 14.42
CA ARG A 92 -12.22 7.26 15.60
C ARG A 92 -13.01 8.50 15.21
N GLU A 93 -12.59 9.19 14.15
CA GLU A 93 -13.32 10.36 13.64
C GLU A 93 -14.71 9.98 13.13
N ALA A 94 -14.83 8.93 12.32
CA ALA A 94 -16.12 8.45 11.83
C ALA A 94 -17.07 8.08 12.99
N ARG A 95 -16.55 7.48 14.06
CA ARG A 95 -17.38 7.14 15.25
C ARG A 95 -17.95 8.33 16.00
N LYS A 96 -17.29 9.49 15.94
CA LYS A 96 -17.88 10.74 16.51
C LYS A 96 -19.15 11.12 15.76
N TYR A 97 -19.12 11.02 14.44
CA TYR A 97 -20.29 11.30 13.59
C TYR A 97 -21.38 10.22 13.69
N GLU A 98 -20.99 8.96 13.94
CA GLU A 98 -21.96 7.91 14.28
C GLU A 98 -22.67 8.22 15.60
N ALA A 99 -21.93 8.67 16.63
CA ALA A 99 -22.49 9.02 17.93
C ALA A 99 -23.43 10.24 17.87
N SER A 100 -23.24 11.14 16.93
CA SER A 100 -24.13 12.28 16.65
C SER A 100 -25.19 11.99 15.59
N GLU A 101 -25.38 10.73 15.20
CA GLU A 101 -26.36 10.26 14.22
C GLU A 101 -26.23 10.86 12.80
N VAL A 102 -25.09 11.52 12.51
CA VAL A 102 -24.77 12.03 11.16
C VAL A 102 -24.38 10.89 10.22
N ILE A 103 -23.70 9.86 10.74
CA ILE A 103 -23.34 8.65 10.00
C ILE A 103 -24.16 7.48 10.52
N LYS A 104 -24.83 6.77 9.60
CA LYS A 104 -25.46 5.49 9.86
C LYS A 104 -24.63 4.38 9.24
N ARG A 105 -24.10 3.47 10.06
CA ARG A 105 -23.34 2.31 9.60
C ARG A 105 -24.25 1.10 9.39
N LEU A 106 -24.20 0.52 8.18
CA LEU A 106 -24.98 -0.66 7.80
C LEU A 106 -24.05 -1.89 7.80
N LEU A 107 -23.97 -2.59 8.93
CA LEU A 107 -23.14 -3.80 9.08
C LEU A 107 -23.83 -5.02 8.49
N GLY A 108 -23.04 -6.00 7.98
CA GLY A 108 -23.58 -7.23 7.39
C GLY A 108 -24.35 -6.98 6.11
N ARG A 109 -23.94 -5.96 5.35
CA ARG A 109 -24.47 -5.64 4.01
C ARG A 109 -23.35 -5.74 2.99
N GLN A 110 -23.64 -6.46 1.93
CA GLN A 110 -22.78 -6.54 0.76
C GLN A 110 -23.36 -5.62 -0.34
N PHE A 111 -22.49 -4.87 -1.00
CA PHE A 111 -22.88 -4.13 -2.20
C PHE A 111 -23.41 -5.10 -3.26
N TYR A 112 -24.61 -4.87 -3.75
CA TYR A 112 -25.23 -5.70 -4.80
C TYR A 112 -25.17 -5.02 -6.16
N SER A 113 -25.63 -3.76 -6.24
CA SER A 113 -25.54 -2.96 -7.47
C SER A 113 -25.74 -1.48 -7.15
N ALA A 114 -25.39 -0.59 -8.10
CA ALA A 114 -25.86 0.80 -8.04
C ALA A 114 -27.34 0.87 -8.42
N LEU A 115 -28.07 1.80 -7.82
CA LEU A 115 -29.44 2.13 -8.21
C LEU A 115 -29.38 3.20 -9.30
N ILE A 116 -29.46 2.80 -10.55
CA ILE A 116 -29.38 3.69 -11.71
C ILE A 116 -30.78 3.82 -12.32
N ALA A 117 -31.26 5.07 -12.42
CA ALA A 117 -32.50 5.42 -13.12
C ALA A 117 -32.30 6.74 -13.87
N ASP A 118 -32.85 6.83 -15.08
CA ASP A 118 -32.78 8.02 -15.95
C ASP A 118 -31.34 8.55 -16.17
N GLY A 119 -30.37 7.64 -16.26
CA GLY A 119 -28.96 7.98 -16.46
C GLY A 119 -28.22 8.53 -15.24
N ALA A 120 -28.86 8.55 -14.07
CA ALA A 120 -28.29 9.02 -12.81
C ALA A 120 -28.18 7.91 -11.76
N CYS A 121 -27.15 8.01 -10.90
CA CYS A 121 -27.03 7.16 -9.73
C CYS A 121 -27.85 7.75 -8.58
N ASN A 122 -28.88 7.04 -8.13
CA ASN A 122 -29.82 7.47 -7.08
C ASN A 122 -29.62 6.69 -5.76
N GLY A 123 -28.58 5.89 -5.64
CA GLY A 123 -28.31 5.10 -4.45
C GLY A 123 -27.67 3.76 -4.75
N ALA A 124 -27.88 2.79 -3.87
CA ALA A 124 -27.36 1.45 -4.00
C ALA A 124 -28.35 0.39 -3.53
N LEU A 125 -28.28 -0.79 -4.12
CA LEU A 125 -28.89 -2.01 -3.64
C LEU A 125 -27.86 -2.77 -2.80
N LEU A 126 -28.28 -3.20 -1.61
CA LEU A 126 -27.44 -3.93 -0.67
C LEU A 126 -28.06 -5.29 -0.36
N TYR A 127 -27.27 -6.33 -0.39
CA TYR A 127 -27.68 -7.65 0.09
C TYR A 127 -27.45 -7.74 1.61
N ASN A 128 -28.53 -7.99 2.35
CA ASN A 128 -28.48 -8.20 3.78
C ASN A 128 -28.15 -9.67 4.06
N GLU A 129 -26.94 -9.95 4.56
CA GLU A 129 -26.48 -11.32 4.86
C GLU A 129 -27.30 -12.04 5.92
N LYS A 130 -27.94 -11.28 6.82
CA LYS A 130 -28.76 -11.82 7.92
C LYS A 130 -30.16 -12.22 7.46
N THR A 131 -30.87 -11.30 6.76
CA THR A 131 -32.25 -11.55 6.28
C THR A 131 -32.28 -12.24 4.93
N ARG A 132 -31.17 -12.21 4.16
CA ARG A 132 -31.03 -12.70 2.78
C ARG A 132 -31.88 -11.93 1.77
N GLU A 133 -32.21 -10.69 2.08
CA GLU A 133 -33.04 -9.81 1.25
C GLU A 133 -32.20 -8.70 0.64
N ILE A 134 -32.70 -8.13 -0.46
CA ILE A 134 -32.14 -6.93 -1.07
C ILE A 134 -32.79 -5.70 -0.43
N GLU A 135 -31.98 -4.80 0.09
CA GLU A 135 -32.35 -3.53 0.66
C GLU A 135 -31.99 -2.39 -0.31
N THR A 136 -32.88 -1.43 -0.47
CA THR A 136 -32.61 -0.21 -1.26
C THR A 136 -32.17 0.92 -0.33
N VAL A 137 -31.04 1.56 -0.65
CA VAL A 137 -30.57 2.77 0.02
C VAL A 137 -30.52 3.90 -1.00
N TYR A 138 -31.37 4.89 -0.84
CA TYR A 138 -31.37 6.10 -1.67
C TYR A 138 -30.31 7.07 -1.20
N ALA A 139 -29.60 7.69 -2.13
CA ALA A 139 -28.58 8.69 -1.86
C ALA A 139 -28.38 9.61 -3.07
N GLU A 140 -28.08 10.87 -2.83
CA GLU A 140 -27.73 11.84 -3.89
C GLU A 140 -26.38 11.58 -4.52
N ALA A 141 -25.47 10.88 -3.79
CA ALA A 141 -24.18 10.47 -4.29
C ALA A 141 -23.76 9.13 -3.66
N VAL A 142 -23.05 8.30 -4.43
CA VAL A 142 -22.51 7.02 -3.96
C VAL A 142 -21.00 7.01 -4.17
N VAL A 143 -20.26 6.79 -3.09
CA VAL A 143 -18.80 6.60 -3.13
C VAL A 143 -18.48 5.13 -3.02
N VAL A 144 -17.90 4.57 -4.09
CA VAL A 144 -17.48 3.16 -4.13
C VAL A 144 -16.05 3.04 -3.59
N ALA A 145 -15.91 2.51 -2.37
CA ALA A 145 -14.64 2.31 -1.69
C ALA A 145 -14.47 0.86 -1.21
N THR A 146 -14.81 -0.09 -2.08
CA THR A 146 -14.94 -1.53 -1.78
C THR A 146 -13.62 -2.30 -1.86
N GLY A 147 -12.50 -1.61 -1.96
CA GLY A 147 -11.17 -2.22 -2.12
C GLY A 147 -10.88 -2.58 -3.57
N GLY A 148 -9.86 -3.42 -3.75
CA GLY A 148 -9.36 -3.81 -5.06
C GLY A 148 -9.83 -5.19 -5.52
N GLN A 149 -9.07 -5.76 -6.45
CA GLN A 149 -9.36 -7.04 -7.10
C GLN A 149 -8.18 -8.03 -7.06
N ASN A 150 -7.25 -7.82 -6.15
CA ASN A 150 -6.00 -8.56 -6.11
C ASN A 150 -6.17 -10.07 -5.85
N LEU A 151 -7.29 -10.50 -5.25
CA LEU A 151 -7.57 -11.92 -5.04
C LEU A 151 -7.77 -12.68 -6.36
N LEU A 152 -8.21 -12.03 -7.43
CA LEU A 152 -8.37 -12.64 -8.77
C LEU A 152 -7.05 -13.19 -9.33
N PHE A 153 -5.90 -12.68 -8.87
CA PHE A 153 -4.57 -13.07 -9.32
C PHE A 153 -3.88 -14.09 -8.39
N GLY A 154 -4.65 -14.78 -7.55
CA GLY A 154 -4.17 -15.83 -6.66
C GLY A 154 -3.71 -15.34 -5.29
N LYS A 155 -2.66 -15.94 -4.72
CA LYS A 155 -2.16 -15.58 -3.39
C LYS A 155 -1.68 -14.12 -3.34
N THR A 156 -2.30 -13.32 -2.49
CA THR A 156 -2.07 -11.89 -2.38
C THR A 156 -1.54 -11.49 -1.01
N THR A 157 -0.85 -10.35 -0.94
CA THR A 157 -0.49 -9.68 0.33
C THR A 157 -1.62 -8.79 0.87
N GLY A 158 -2.64 -8.52 0.06
CA GLY A 158 -3.80 -7.72 0.43
C GLY A 158 -4.88 -8.48 1.19
N SER A 159 -6.05 -7.87 1.30
CA SER A 159 -7.22 -8.51 1.90
C SER A 159 -7.76 -9.63 1.01
N MET A 160 -8.16 -10.74 1.60
CA MET A 160 -8.88 -11.82 0.93
C MET A 160 -10.30 -11.44 0.53
N GLN A 161 -10.79 -10.28 0.96
CA GLN A 161 -12.09 -9.71 0.56
C GLN A 161 -11.98 -8.78 -0.64
N CYS A 162 -10.78 -8.55 -1.18
CA CYS A 162 -10.56 -7.76 -2.39
C CYS A 162 -10.70 -8.65 -3.63
N ASP A 163 -11.92 -9.12 -3.90
CA ASP A 163 -12.28 -10.07 -4.96
C ASP A 163 -12.74 -9.41 -6.27
N GLY A 164 -12.88 -8.07 -6.29
CA GLY A 164 -13.33 -7.32 -7.46
C GLY A 164 -14.83 -7.37 -7.70
N TYR A 165 -15.62 -7.98 -6.83
CA TYR A 165 -17.08 -8.16 -7.01
C TYR A 165 -17.82 -6.86 -7.33
N ALA A 166 -17.59 -5.79 -6.53
CA ALA A 166 -18.26 -4.51 -6.75
C ALA A 166 -17.87 -3.86 -8.08
N ALA A 167 -16.60 -3.97 -8.50
CA ALA A 167 -16.15 -3.48 -9.81
C ALA A 167 -16.84 -4.24 -10.95
N ALA A 168 -16.95 -5.57 -10.83
CA ALA A 168 -17.66 -6.40 -11.81
C ALA A 168 -19.14 -6.01 -11.92
N LYS A 169 -19.82 -5.82 -10.77
CA LYS A 169 -21.23 -5.40 -10.76
C LYS A 169 -21.45 -4.02 -11.38
N LEU A 170 -20.55 -3.09 -11.18
CA LEU A 170 -20.61 -1.77 -11.81
C LEU A 170 -20.33 -1.85 -13.31
N TYR A 171 -19.38 -2.70 -13.72
CA TYR A 171 -19.11 -2.95 -15.15
C TYR A 171 -20.32 -3.55 -15.87
N GLU A 172 -21.01 -4.53 -15.26
CA GLU A 172 -22.27 -5.09 -15.79
C GLU A 172 -23.36 -4.02 -15.99
N GLN A 173 -23.30 -2.92 -15.23
CA GLN A 173 -24.22 -1.78 -15.32
C GLN A 173 -23.74 -0.68 -16.30
N GLY A 174 -22.65 -0.91 -17.04
CA GLY A 174 -22.13 0.02 -18.04
C GLY A 174 -21.11 1.03 -17.52
N VAL A 175 -20.64 0.91 -16.28
CA VAL A 175 -19.53 1.75 -15.76
C VAL A 175 -18.24 1.37 -16.47
N GLN A 176 -17.56 2.37 -17.04
CA GLN A 176 -16.28 2.16 -17.70
C GLN A 176 -15.17 1.92 -16.68
N LEU A 177 -14.41 0.85 -16.86
CA LEU A 177 -13.22 0.52 -16.08
C LEU A 177 -11.96 0.81 -16.90
N LYS A 178 -10.87 1.12 -16.22
CA LYS A 178 -9.61 1.52 -16.85
C LYS A 178 -8.43 0.84 -16.16
N ASN A 179 -7.41 0.46 -16.92
CA ASN A 179 -6.12 -0.05 -16.44
C ASN A 179 -6.24 -1.35 -15.61
N LEU A 180 -7.16 -2.23 -15.94
CA LEU A 180 -7.38 -3.49 -15.20
C LEU A 180 -6.19 -4.45 -15.29
N GLU A 181 -5.34 -4.31 -16.31
CA GLU A 181 -4.12 -5.07 -16.53
C GLU A 181 -2.96 -4.65 -15.59
N PHE A 182 -3.04 -3.49 -14.95
CA PHE A 182 -1.98 -2.99 -14.09
C PHE A 182 -2.05 -3.56 -12.68
N ILE A 183 -1.44 -4.73 -12.52
CA ILE A 183 -1.28 -5.39 -11.22
C ILE A 183 0.16 -5.19 -10.74
N GLN A 184 0.32 -4.57 -9.57
CA GLN A 184 1.63 -4.40 -8.97
C GLN A 184 1.98 -5.60 -8.08
N TYR A 185 3.09 -6.26 -8.37
CA TYR A 185 3.68 -7.28 -7.52
C TYR A 185 4.58 -6.65 -6.47
N HIS A 186 4.34 -6.97 -5.18
CA HIS A 186 5.29 -6.59 -4.14
C HIS A 186 6.48 -7.56 -4.17
N PRO A 187 7.74 -7.05 -4.32
CA PRO A 187 8.90 -7.91 -4.59
C PRO A 187 9.24 -8.89 -3.47
N THR A 188 8.96 -8.51 -2.21
CA THR A 188 9.38 -9.28 -1.04
C THR A 188 8.19 -9.73 -0.19
N THR A 189 7.99 -11.03 -0.08
CA THR A 189 6.89 -11.65 0.66
C THR A 189 7.33 -12.95 1.30
N VAL A 190 6.65 -13.35 2.37
CA VAL A 190 6.70 -14.71 2.93
C VAL A 190 5.42 -15.43 2.55
N GLU A 191 5.55 -16.63 2.02
CA GLU A 191 4.42 -17.45 1.61
C GLU A 191 3.83 -18.21 2.80
N THR A 192 2.50 -18.21 2.91
CA THR A 192 1.72 -19.02 3.84
C THR A 192 0.72 -19.88 3.05
N PRO A 193 0.07 -20.89 3.66
CA PRO A 193 -0.92 -21.70 2.97
C PRO A 193 -2.06 -20.90 2.32
N GLN A 194 -2.54 -19.83 2.98
CA GLN A 194 -3.71 -19.06 2.54
C GLN A 194 -3.35 -17.84 1.72
N LYS A 195 -2.27 -17.14 2.07
CA LYS A 195 -1.90 -15.86 1.44
C LYS A 195 -0.40 -15.62 1.51
N ARG A 196 0.05 -14.50 0.94
CA ARG A 196 1.42 -14.01 1.12
C ARG A 196 1.44 -12.92 2.19
N MET A 197 2.40 -13.00 3.11
CA MET A 197 2.66 -11.95 4.09
C MET A 197 3.68 -10.98 3.52
N LEU A 198 3.37 -9.69 3.59
CA LEU A 198 4.24 -8.64 3.08
C LEU A 198 5.50 -8.50 3.96
N ILE A 199 6.66 -8.53 3.33
CA ILE A 199 7.91 -8.05 3.92
C ILE A 199 8.09 -6.61 3.47
N SER A 200 7.98 -5.67 4.41
CA SER A 200 8.00 -4.24 4.14
C SER A 200 9.21 -3.82 3.31
N GLU A 201 8.99 -2.92 2.36
CA GLU A 201 10.05 -2.30 1.56
C GLU A 201 11.10 -1.59 2.43
N ALA A 202 10.74 -1.23 3.67
CA ALA A 202 11.68 -0.72 4.66
C ALA A 202 12.88 -1.65 4.88
N ALA A 203 12.72 -2.97 4.74
CA ALA A 203 13.86 -3.91 4.85
C ALA A 203 14.94 -3.61 3.79
N ARG A 204 14.56 -3.31 2.55
CA ARG A 204 15.48 -2.89 1.48
C ARG A 204 15.93 -1.44 1.67
N GLY A 205 15.05 -0.57 2.16
CA GLY A 205 15.36 0.83 2.48
C GLY A 205 16.41 1.00 3.59
N GLU A 206 16.42 0.10 4.57
CA GLU A 206 17.46 0.06 5.62
C GLU A 206 18.77 -0.64 5.14
N GLY A 207 18.82 -1.08 3.89
CA GLY A 207 20.00 -1.67 3.27
C GLY A 207 19.91 -3.17 2.97
N GLY A 208 18.75 -3.81 3.20
CA GLY A 208 18.55 -5.22 2.87
C GLY A 208 18.83 -5.52 1.39
N ARG A 209 19.50 -6.64 1.12
CA ARG A 209 20.05 -7.01 -0.19
C ARG A 209 19.46 -8.29 -0.71
N LEU A 210 19.02 -8.28 -1.96
CA LEU A 210 18.48 -9.46 -2.64
C LEU A 210 19.63 -10.28 -3.25
N TYR A 211 19.60 -11.60 -3.02
CA TYR A 211 20.58 -12.52 -3.58
C TYR A 211 19.96 -13.87 -3.94
N TYR A 212 20.59 -14.59 -4.82
CA TYR A 212 20.39 -16.02 -5.02
C TYR A 212 21.71 -16.78 -4.81
N ILE A 213 21.65 -18.10 -4.74
CA ILE A 213 22.84 -18.93 -4.56
C ILE A 213 23.18 -19.61 -5.89
N GLU A 214 24.41 -19.44 -6.34
CA GLU A 214 24.97 -20.11 -7.51
C GLU A 214 26.32 -20.66 -7.15
N ASN A 215 26.55 -21.97 -7.42
CA ASN A 215 27.79 -22.67 -7.10
C ASN A 215 28.29 -22.47 -5.65
N GLY A 216 27.33 -22.41 -4.69
CA GLY A 216 27.59 -22.19 -3.26
C GLY A 216 27.96 -20.76 -2.89
N LYS A 217 27.89 -19.80 -3.81
CA LYS A 217 28.15 -18.37 -3.55
C LYS A 217 26.87 -17.54 -3.61
N ARG A 218 26.79 -16.51 -2.78
CA ARG A 218 25.72 -15.51 -2.83
C ARG A 218 26.01 -14.54 -3.98
N ILE A 219 25.05 -14.40 -4.90
CA ILE A 219 25.10 -13.46 -6.02
C ILE A 219 24.09 -12.35 -5.74
N TYR A 220 24.58 -11.14 -5.51
CA TYR A 220 23.78 -9.94 -5.21
C TYR A 220 23.39 -9.22 -6.51
N PHE A 221 22.54 -9.87 -7.29
CA PHE A 221 22.22 -9.54 -8.68
C PHE A 221 21.67 -8.14 -8.91
N MET A 222 21.04 -7.52 -7.89
CA MET A 222 20.52 -6.17 -8.01
C MET A 222 21.63 -5.13 -8.05
N GLU A 223 22.65 -5.28 -7.21
CA GLU A 223 23.83 -4.41 -7.21
C GLU A 223 24.69 -4.63 -8.45
N ASP A 224 24.83 -5.86 -8.91
CA ASP A 224 25.61 -6.20 -10.11
C ASP A 224 24.97 -5.54 -11.35
N ARG A 225 23.63 -5.45 -11.40
CA ARG A 225 22.89 -4.92 -12.54
C ARG A 225 22.67 -3.40 -12.49
N PHE A 226 22.42 -2.84 -11.31
CA PHE A 226 21.97 -1.44 -11.13
C PHE A 226 22.84 -0.64 -10.16
N GLY A 227 23.96 -1.18 -9.70
CA GLY A 227 24.86 -0.53 -8.75
C GLY A 227 24.30 -0.47 -7.32
N LYS A 228 24.92 0.36 -6.48
CA LYS A 228 24.66 0.43 -5.02
C LYS A 228 23.18 0.56 -4.62
N ASN A 229 22.39 1.23 -5.42
CA ASN A 229 20.97 1.47 -5.13
C ASN A 229 20.04 0.46 -5.84
N GLY A 230 20.56 -0.63 -6.39
CA GLY A 230 19.79 -1.61 -7.14
C GLY A 230 18.60 -2.18 -6.37
N ASN A 231 18.74 -2.41 -5.07
CA ASN A 231 17.64 -2.91 -4.24
C ASN A 231 16.52 -1.88 -4.00
N LEU A 232 16.72 -0.62 -4.37
CA LEU A 232 15.74 0.48 -4.29
C LEU A 232 15.15 0.85 -5.66
N MET A 233 15.40 0.05 -6.68
CA MET A 233 14.73 0.21 -7.98
C MET A 233 13.20 0.10 -7.83
N PRO A 234 12.42 0.66 -8.76
CA PRO A 234 10.96 0.50 -8.77
C PRO A 234 10.51 -0.95 -8.64
N ARG A 235 9.34 -1.19 -8.06
CA ARG A 235 8.86 -2.54 -7.70
C ARG A 235 8.73 -3.47 -8.88
N ASP A 236 8.31 -2.97 -10.03
CA ASP A 236 8.21 -3.73 -11.28
C ASP A 236 9.59 -4.24 -11.72
N VAL A 237 10.62 -3.39 -11.69
CA VAL A 237 12.00 -3.76 -12.01
C VAL A 237 12.51 -4.82 -11.05
N VAL A 238 12.35 -4.60 -9.74
CA VAL A 238 12.81 -5.58 -8.72
C VAL A 238 12.06 -6.90 -8.87
N SER A 239 10.74 -6.87 -9.03
CA SER A 239 9.92 -8.08 -9.19
C SER A 239 10.31 -8.85 -10.45
N LYS A 240 10.55 -8.14 -11.57
CA LYS A 240 11.01 -8.76 -12.81
C LYS A 240 12.37 -9.43 -12.63
N CYS A 241 13.32 -8.77 -11.96
CA CYS A 241 14.64 -9.35 -11.70
C CYS A 241 14.58 -10.59 -10.79
N ILE A 242 13.66 -10.59 -9.80
CA ILE A 242 13.42 -11.76 -8.95
C ILE A 242 12.82 -12.91 -9.78
N TYR A 243 11.85 -12.60 -10.66
CA TYR A 243 11.22 -13.59 -11.54
C TYR A 243 12.23 -14.23 -12.51
N ASP A 244 13.15 -13.44 -13.06
CA ASP A 244 14.17 -13.89 -14.01
C ASP A 244 15.39 -14.56 -13.33
N ALA A 245 15.46 -14.58 -12.00
CA ALA A 245 16.58 -15.18 -11.28
C ALA A 245 16.63 -16.71 -11.53
N PRO A 246 17.83 -17.29 -11.69
CA PRO A 246 17.98 -18.70 -12.05
C PRO A 246 17.62 -19.66 -10.91
N SER A 247 17.51 -19.16 -9.68
CA SER A 247 17.18 -19.97 -8.50
C SER A 247 16.42 -19.13 -7.45
N GLN A 248 16.04 -19.77 -6.33
CA GLN A 248 15.34 -19.12 -5.23
C GLN A 248 16.08 -17.86 -4.77
N VAL A 249 15.33 -16.74 -4.69
CA VAL A 249 15.85 -15.46 -4.20
C VAL A 249 15.59 -15.32 -2.71
N TYR A 250 16.56 -14.76 -2.02
CA TYR A 250 16.54 -14.45 -0.59
C TYR A 250 16.76 -12.95 -0.36
N LEU A 251 16.23 -12.43 0.74
CA LEU A 251 16.52 -11.08 1.24
C LEU A 251 17.43 -11.18 2.46
N ASP A 252 18.65 -10.67 2.34
CA ASP A 252 19.64 -10.62 3.42
C ASP A 252 19.52 -9.30 4.18
N ILE A 253 19.22 -9.37 5.48
CA ILE A 253 19.23 -8.26 6.42
C ILE A 253 20.14 -8.54 7.63
N SER A 254 20.84 -9.68 7.65
CA SER A 254 21.65 -10.15 8.79
C SER A 254 22.77 -9.17 9.17
N PHE A 255 23.35 -8.50 8.17
CA PHE A 255 24.46 -7.56 8.37
C PHE A 255 24.03 -6.20 8.98
N LEU A 256 22.71 -5.89 9.03
CA LEU A 256 22.22 -4.67 9.66
C LEU A 256 22.42 -4.66 11.19
N GLY A 257 22.49 -5.84 11.79
CA GLY A 257 22.66 -6.03 13.21
C GLY A 257 21.36 -5.90 14.01
N GLU A 258 21.32 -6.55 15.15
CA GLU A 258 20.14 -6.69 16.00
C GLU A 258 19.52 -5.35 16.41
N LYS A 259 20.35 -4.33 16.71
CA LYS A 259 19.90 -3.00 17.13
C LYS A 259 19.04 -2.32 16.06
N ILE A 260 19.45 -2.36 14.79
CA ILE A 260 18.70 -1.76 13.68
C ILE A 260 17.43 -2.56 13.43
N ILE A 261 17.52 -3.90 13.38
CA ILE A 261 16.36 -4.76 13.16
C ILE A 261 15.29 -4.52 14.23
N LYS A 262 15.66 -4.50 15.52
CA LYS A 262 14.72 -4.24 16.62
C LYS A 262 14.11 -2.85 16.61
N SER A 263 14.87 -1.81 16.22
CA SER A 263 14.37 -0.44 16.25
C SER A 263 13.58 -0.03 15.00
N ARG A 264 13.94 -0.56 13.80
CA ARG A 264 13.40 -0.09 12.53
C ARG A 264 12.65 -1.15 11.73
N LEU A 265 12.90 -2.44 11.98
CA LEU A 265 12.35 -3.57 11.23
C LEU A 265 11.64 -4.60 12.13
N LEU A 266 11.17 -4.20 13.31
CA LEU A 266 10.53 -5.11 14.26
C LEU A 266 9.37 -5.88 13.62
N GLU A 267 8.52 -5.20 12.85
CA GLU A 267 7.40 -5.84 12.13
C GLU A 267 7.88 -6.91 11.15
N VAL A 268 9.00 -6.70 10.46
CA VAL A 268 9.61 -7.69 9.56
C VAL A 268 10.05 -8.91 10.36
N ALA A 269 10.71 -8.70 11.49
CA ALA A 269 11.15 -9.78 12.37
C ALA A 269 9.95 -10.59 12.91
N GLU A 270 8.87 -9.93 13.33
CA GLU A 270 7.65 -10.56 13.80
C GLU A 270 6.95 -11.37 12.70
N VAL A 271 6.84 -10.82 11.49
CA VAL A 271 6.26 -11.53 10.34
C VAL A 271 7.07 -12.77 10.01
N CYS A 272 8.39 -12.67 9.91
CA CYS A 272 9.27 -13.81 9.64
C CYS A 272 9.14 -14.90 10.71
N LYS A 273 9.16 -14.51 11.98
CA LYS A 273 9.04 -15.43 13.10
C LYS A 273 7.68 -16.13 13.16
N ASN A 274 6.59 -15.33 13.07
CA ASN A 274 5.24 -15.85 13.33
C ASN A 274 4.66 -16.62 12.14
N TYR A 275 5.07 -16.32 10.92
CA TYR A 275 4.49 -16.91 9.71
C TYR A 275 5.44 -17.83 8.94
N ALA A 276 6.75 -17.66 9.11
CA ALA A 276 7.75 -18.51 8.44
C ALA A 276 8.61 -19.31 9.42
N GLY A 277 8.54 -19.05 10.71
CA GLY A 277 9.41 -19.69 11.71
C GLY A 277 10.88 -19.28 11.60
N ILE A 278 11.16 -18.15 10.90
CA ILE A 278 12.52 -17.65 10.66
C ILE A 278 12.91 -16.66 11.74
N ASP A 279 14.03 -16.90 12.39
CA ASP A 279 14.68 -15.96 13.30
C ASP A 279 15.66 -15.08 12.51
N VAL A 280 15.27 -13.83 12.25
CA VAL A 280 16.07 -12.88 11.45
C VAL A 280 17.28 -12.29 12.20
N TYR A 281 17.46 -12.64 13.47
CA TYR A 281 18.61 -12.22 14.28
C TYR A 281 19.79 -13.22 14.18
N LYS A 282 19.54 -14.38 13.62
CA LYS A 282 20.52 -15.45 13.37
C LYS A 282 20.83 -15.54 11.87
#